data_ae13400d931d565a996f39a659cb35dd
#
_entry.id   ae13400d931d565a996f39a659cb35dd
#
_cell.length_a   1.000
_cell.length_b   1.000
_cell.length_c   1.000
_cell.angle_alpha   90.00
_cell.angle_beta   90.00
_cell.angle_gamma   90.00
#
_symmetry.space_group_name_H-M   'P 1'
#
loop_
_entity.id
_entity.type
_entity.pdbx_description
1 polymer ?
#
loop_
_entity_poly.entity_id
_entity_poly.type
_entity_poly.pdbx_seq_one_letter_code
_entity_poly.pdbx_strand_id
1 'polypeptide(L)'
;MKDILYNDFVEEVKGIYKDNLSAIILFGSVARGTATDESDLDIAILVNSDDKEMYEQLLDVVVKLDIDNDVVIATTIIEKNQFDAWKDVLPFYKNINREGIRLWKAA
;
A
#
# COMPACT_ATOMS: atom_id res chain seq x y z
N MET A 1 17.28 -3.64 -4.92
CA MET A 1 16.31 -4.40 -5.73
C MET A 1 14.90 -4.08 -5.38
N LYS A 2 14.49 -4.22 -4.11
CA LYS A 2 13.12 -3.86 -3.70
C LYS A 2 12.84 -2.37 -3.83
N ASP A 3 13.86 -1.51 -3.73
CA ASP A 3 13.68 -0.07 -3.89
C ASP A 3 13.13 0.29 -5.28
N ILE A 4 13.60 -0.40 -6.32
CA ILE A 4 13.10 -0.18 -7.68
C ILE A 4 11.64 -0.61 -7.77
N LEU A 5 11.30 -1.76 -7.19
CA LEU A 5 9.92 -2.26 -7.14
C LEU A 5 9.00 -1.27 -6.42
N TYR A 6 9.42 -0.77 -5.26
CA TYR A 6 8.61 0.19 -4.51
C TYR A 6 8.42 1.48 -5.28
N ASN A 7 9.47 1.99 -5.94
CA ASN A 7 9.38 3.19 -6.74
C ASN A 7 8.43 3.01 -7.93
N ASP A 8 8.52 1.87 -8.62
CA ASP A 8 7.62 1.56 -9.73
C ASP A 8 6.17 1.47 -9.25
N PHE A 9 5.95 0.79 -8.13
CA PHE A 9 4.61 0.66 -7.55
C PHE A 9 4.04 2.03 -7.19
N VAL A 10 4.81 2.86 -6.51
CA VAL A 10 4.39 4.20 -6.11
C VAL A 10 4.00 5.03 -7.33
N GLU A 11 4.83 5.04 -8.37
CA GLU A 11 4.55 5.83 -9.57
C GLU A 11 3.30 5.35 -10.31
N GLU A 12 3.09 4.04 -10.38
CA GLU A 12 1.89 3.48 -11.00
C GLU A 12 0.63 3.84 -10.20
N VAL A 13 0.68 3.73 -8.88
CA VAL A 13 -0.45 4.06 -8.00
C VAL A 13 -0.77 5.55 -8.08
N LYS A 14 0.24 6.40 -8.10
CA LYS A 14 0.06 7.86 -8.26
C LYS A 14 -0.64 8.17 -9.59
N GLY A 15 -0.27 7.46 -10.64
CA GLY A 15 -0.89 7.65 -11.97
C GLY A 15 -2.35 7.23 -12.01
N ILE A 16 -2.73 6.23 -11.22
CA ILE A 16 -4.11 5.75 -11.16
C ILE A 16 -4.97 6.66 -10.27
N TYR A 17 -4.54 6.88 -9.03
CA TYR A 17 -5.37 7.56 -8.02
C TYR A 17 -5.26 9.07 -8.05
N LYS A 18 -4.14 9.61 -8.53
CA LYS A 18 -3.93 11.06 -8.67
C LYS A 18 -4.25 11.81 -7.37
N ASP A 19 -5.12 12.82 -7.43
CA ASP A 19 -5.47 13.61 -6.24
C ASP A 19 -6.29 12.84 -5.21
N ASN A 20 -6.81 11.67 -5.57
CA ASN A 20 -7.53 10.78 -4.65
C ASN A 20 -6.57 10.01 -3.73
N LEU A 21 -5.28 10.01 -4.02
CA LEU A 21 -4.28 9.30 -3.22
C LEU A 21 -3.84 10.14 -2.04
N SER A 22 -3.91 9.55 -0.84
CA SER A 22 -3.46 10.20 0.39
C SER A 22 -2.10 9.68 0.87
N ALA A 23 -1.90 8.37 0.86
CA ALA A 23 -0.63 7.76 1.28
C ALA A 23 -0.50 6.33 0.79
N ILE A 24 0.73 5.85 0.74
CA ILE A 24 1.04 4.44 0.46
C ILE A 24 1.95 3.96 1.59
N ILE A 25 1.53 2.93 2.32
CA ILE A 25 2.21 2.46 3.52
C ILE A 25 2.53 0.97 3.40
N LEU A 26 3.81 0.63 3.48
CA LEU A 26 4.26 -0.76 3.59
C LEU A 26 4.12 -1.18 5.05
N PHE A 27 3.45 -2.30 5.32
CA PHE A 27 3.27 -2.79 6.69
C PHE A 27 3.50 -4.30 6.75
N GLY A 28 3.16 -4.92 7.87
CA GLY A 28 3.30 -6.35 8.04
C GLY A 28 4.76 -6.78 8.27
N SER A 29 5.08 -8.04 7.97
CA SER A 29 6.37 -8.64 8.31
C SER A 29 7.55 -7.97 7.62
N VAL A 30 7.39 -7.51 6.38
CA VAL A 30 8.47 -6.82 5.66
C VAL A 30 8.82 -5.51 6.37
N ALA A 31 7.81 -4.73 6.75
CA ALA A 31 8.05 -3.47 7.46
C ALA A 31 8.68 -3.69 8.84
N ARG A 32 8.31 -4.78 9.53
CA ARG A 32 8.88 -5.13 10.84
C ARG A 32 10.28 -5.74 10.76
N GLY A 33 10.75 -6.10 9.57
CA GLY A 33 12.04 -6.77 9.41
C GLY A 33 12.03 -8.25 9.78
N THR A 34 10.85 -8.87 9.86
CA THR A 34 10.69 -10.29 10.21
C THR A 34 10.31 -11.15 9.01
N ALA A 35 10.33 -10.55 7.80
CA ALA A 35 9.94 -11.26 6.58
C ALA A 35 10.92 -12.33 6.17
N THR A 36 10.38 -13.38 5.53
CA THR A 36 11.15 -14.38 4.81
C THR A 36 11.01 -14.13 3.32
N ASP A 37 11.73 -14.90 2.49
CA ASP A 37 11.64 -14.78 1.03
C ASP A 37 10.23 -15.09 0.50
N GLU A 38 9.44 -15.83 1.29
CA GLU A 38 8.07 -16.21 0.94
C GLU A 38 7.01 -15.21 1.45
N SER A 39 7.41 -14.18 2.18
CA SER A 39 6.48 -13.21 2.75
C SER A 39 5.88 -12.32 1.68
N ASP A 40 4.57 -12.05 1.78
CA ASP A 40 3.88 -11.08 0.93
C ASP A 40 4.31 -9.66 1.31
N LEU A 41 4.22 -8.77 0.33
CA LEU A 41 4.39 -7.34 0.56
C LEU A 41 3.03 -6.73 0.90
N ASP A 42 2.79 -6.46 2.17
CA ASP A 42 1.53 -5.86 2.63
C ASP A 42 1.57 -4.35 2.45
N ILE A 43 0.73 -3.82 1.57
CA ILE A 43 0.72 -2.39 1.27
C ILE A 43 -0.69 -1.84 1.45
N ALA A 44 -0.81 -0.83 2.32
CA ALA A 44 -2.04 -0.09 2.50
C ALA A 44 -2.02 1.14 1.60
N ILE A 45 -3.10 1.35 0.88
CA ILE A 45 -3.28 2.51 0.02
C ILE A 45 -4.39 3.35 0.62
N LEU A 46 -4.04 4.50 1.16
CA LEU A 46 -4.98 5.43 1.76
C LEU A 46 -5.49 6.37 0.67
N VAL A 47 -6.80 6.42 0.54
CA VAL A 47 -7.47 7.22 -0.49
C VAL A 47 -8.48 8.16 0.15
N ASN A 48 -8.82 9.26 -0.54
CA ASN A 48 -9.84 10.19 -0.05
C ASN A 48 -11.24 9.60 -0.20
N SER A 49 -11.47 8.85 -1.28
CA SER A 49 -12.73 8.13 -1.48
C SER A 49 -12.44 6.83 -2.23
N ASP A 50 -13.23 5.79 -1.92
CA ASP A 50 -13.12 4.51 -2.60
C ASP A 50 -13.66 4.64 -4.03
N ASP A 51 -12.95 4.05 -4.99
CA ASP A 51 -13.30 4.12 -6.41
C ASP A 51 -13.05 2.77 -7.08
N LYS A 52 -14.11 2.17 -7.58
CA LYS A 52 -14.03 0.83 -8.14
C LYS A 52 -13.17 0.76 -9.40
N GLU A 53 -13.27 1.75 -10.27
CA GLU A 53 -12.49 1.76 -11.51
C GLU A 53 -11.00 1.90 -11.22
N MET A 54 -10.65 2.76 -10.28
CA MET A 54 -9.26 2.92 -9.85
C MET A 54 -8.72 1.62 -9.24
N TYR A 55 -9.53 0.94 -8.43
CA TYR A 55 -9.15 -0.33 -7.85
C TYR A 55 -8.90 -1.40 -8.91
N GLU A 56 -9.74 -1.46 -9.93
CA GLU A 56 -9.55 -2.41 -11.04
C GLU A 56 -8.23 -2.15 -11.78
N GLN A 57 -7.90 -0.89 -12.01
CA GLN A 57 -6.60 -0.51 -12.61
C GLN A 57 -5.44 -0.90 -11.70
N LEU A 58 -5.59 -0.73 -10.40
CA LEU A 58 -4.59 -1.14 -9.42
C LEU A 58 -4.32 -2.65 -9.48
N LEU A 59 -5.37 -3.46 -9.59
CA LEU A 59 -5.20 -4.91 -9.69
C LEU A 59 -4.37 -5.32 -10.91
N ASP A 60 -4.56 -4.65 -12.04
CA ASP A 60 -3.75 -4.91 -13.23
C ASP A 60 -2.28 -4.60 -13.00
N VAL A 61 -1.98 -3.49 -12.33
CA VAL A 61 -0.61 -3.13 -11.97
C VAL A 61 0.01 -4.14 -11.02
N VAL A 62 -0.75 -4.56 -10.00
CA VAL A 62 -0.29 -5.54 -9.01
C VAL A 62 0.09 -6.85 -9.70
N VAL A 63 -0.77 -7.37 -10.57
CA VAL A 63 -0.51 -8.63 -11.30
C VAL A 63 0.77 -8.50 -12.13
N LYS A 64 0.93 -7.40 -12.85
CA LYS A 64 2.11 -7.20 -13.68
C LYS A 64 3.39 -7.15 -12.84
N LEU A 65 3.38 -6.40 -11.74
CA LEU A 65 4.55 -6.29 -10.88
C LEU A 65 4.86 -7.60 -10.15
N ASP A 66 3.84 -8.35 -9.74
CA ASP A 66 4.02 -9.66 -9.14
C ASP A 66 4.75 -10.61 -10.07
N ILE A 67 4.33 -10.65 -11.34
CA ILE A 67 4.93 -11.53 -12.34
C ILE A 67 6.36 -11.06 -12.67
N ASP A 68 6.55 -9.77 -12.90
CA ASP A 68 7.84 -9.23 -13.32
C ASP A 68 8.91 -9.34 -12.23
N ASN A 69 8.51 -9.34 -10.97
CA ASN A 69 9.44 -9.32 -9.82
C ASN A 69 9.41 -10.58 -8.97
N ASP A 70 8.61 -11.57 -9.34
CA ASP A 70 8.45 -12.82 -8.58
C ASP A 70 8.13 -12.56 -7.09
N VAL A 71 7.13 -11.71 -6.87
CA VAL A 71 6.65 -11.34 -5.53
C VAL A 71 5.13 -11.43 -5.50
N VAL A 72 4.57 -11.32 -4.29
CA VAL A 72 3.12 -11.18 -4.08
C VAL A 72 2.89 -9.87 -3.34
N ILE A 73 2.18 -8.95 -3.96
CA ILE A 73 1.79 -7.68 -3.34
C ILE A 73 0.34 -7.81 -2.88
N ALA A 74 0.13 -7.74 -1.56
CA ALA A 74 -1.20 -7.78 -0.96
C ALA A 74 -1.61 -6.33 -0.64
N THR A 75 -2.58 -5.80 -1.37
CA THR A 75 -3.03 -4.41 -1.21
C THR A 75 -4.30 -4.33 -0.38
N THR A 76 -4.40 -3.29 0.42
CA THR A 76 -5.60 -2.96 1.19
C THR A 76 -5.93 -1.50 0.95
N ILE A 77 -7.14 -1.23 0.45
CA ILE A 77 -7.60 0.15 0.24
C ILE A 77 -8.32 0.62 1.49
N ILE A 78 -7.89 1.77 2.01
CA ILE A 78 -8.46 2.33 3.23
C ILE A 78 -8.78 3.81 2.97
N GLU A 79 -10.00 4.23 3.28
CA GLU A 79 -10.34 5.64 3.22
C GLU A 79 -9.62 6.40 4.33
N LYS A 80 -9.05 7.53 3.98
CA LYS A 80 -8.25 8.34 4.91
C LYS A 80 -9.02 8.71 6.18
N ASN A 81 -10.29 9.09 6.04
CA ASN A 81 -11.11 9.47 7.20
C ASN A 81 -11.31 8.30 8.16
N GLN A 82 -11.50 7.10 7.63
CA GLN A 82 -11.64 5.90 8.44
C GLN A 82 -10.32 5.58 9.15
N PHE A 83 -9.21 5.68 8.44
CA PHE A 83 -7.88 5.44 9.02
C PHE A 83 -7.61 6.43 10.15
N ASP A 84 -7.86 7.71 9.94
CA ASP A 84 -7.63 8.75 10.95
C ASP A 84 -8.52 8.55 12.17
N ALA A 85 -9.74 8.06 11.99
CA ALA A 85 -10.66 7.80 13.09
C ALA A 85 -10.23 6.61 13.97
N TRP A 86 -9.62 5.57 13.38
CA TRP A 86 -9.39 4.30 14.07
C TRP A 86 -7.92 3.96 14.30
N LYS A 87 -6.97 4.77 13.80
CA LYS A 87 -5.52 4.45 13.86
C LYS A 87 -4.96 4.32 15.25
N ASP A 88 -5.60 4.92 16.25
CA ASP A 88 -5.17 4.84 17.65
C ASP A 88 -6.01 3.86 18.48
N VAL A 89 -7.01 3.22 17.86
CA VAL A 89 -8.01 2.40 18.58
C VAL A 89 -7.98 0.95 18.10
N LEU A 90 -8.16 0.71 16.80
CA LEU A 90 -8.26 -0.66 16.27
C LEU A 90 -6.88 -1.24 15.97
N PRO A 91 -6.61 -2.49 16.42
CA PRO A 91 -5.28 -3.09 16.30
C PRO A 91 -4.71 -3.07 14.87
N PHE A 92 -5.52 -3.38 13.87
CA PHE A 92 -5.05 -3.40 12.47
C PHE A 92 -4.56 -2.02 12.01
N TYR A 93 -5.38 -0.99 12.22
CA TYR A 93 -5.00 0.38 11.85
C TYR A 93 -3.86 0.92 12.70
N LYS A 94 -3.86 0.57 13.96
CA LYS A 94 -2.82 0.96 14.92
C LYS A 94 -1.45 0.41 14.52
N ASN A 95 -1.41 -0.85 14.09
CA ASN A 95 -0.17 -1.47 13.63
C ASN A 95 0.34 -0.82 12.35
N ILE A 96 -0.55 -0.53 11.39
CA ILE A 96 -0.16 0.18 10.18
C ILE A 96 0.44 1.55 10.51
N ASN A 97 -0.21 2.28 11.43
CA ASN A 97 0.24 3.62 11.80
C ASN A 97 1.59 3.61 12.52
N ARG A 98 1.83 2.64 13.41
CA ARG A 98 3.05 2.58 14.23
C ARG A 98 4.22 1.92 13.51
N GLU A 99 3.99 0.79 12.85
CA GLU A 99 5.05 -0.04 12.28
C GLU A 99 5.23 0.18 10.78
N GLY A 100 4.26 0.81 10.13
CA GLY A 100 4.27 1.00 8.69
C GLY A 100 5.36 1.97 8.22
N ILE A 101 5.89 1.66 7.04
CA ILE A 101 6.86 2.52 6.36
C ILE A 101 6.11 3.27 5.27
N ARG A 102 6.08 4.58 5.36
CA ARG A 102 5.41 5.40 4.34
C ARG A 102 6.26 5.47 3.09
N LEU A 103 5.81 4.78 2.05
CA LEU A 103 6.46 4.82 0.75
C LEU A 103 6.18 6.13 0.02
N TRP A 104 5.02 6.71 0.29
CA TRP A 104 4.61 7.98 -0.28
C TRP A 104 3.51 8.62 0.58
N LYS A 105 3.47 9.95 0.59
CA LYS A 105 2.47 10.71 1.32
C LYS A 105 2.17 12.00 0.57
N ALA A 106 0.88 12.36 0.49
CA ALA A 106 0.45 13.63 -0.09
C ALA A 106 0.92 14.80 0.77
N ALA A 107 1.28 15.89 0.10
CA ALA A 107 1.73 17.10 0.77
C ALA A 107 0.61 17.79 1.57
#